data_9274a554870183932788ccbd73438ce9
#
_entry.id   9274a554870183932788ccbd73438ce9
#
_cell.length_a   1.000
_cell.length_b   1.000
_cell.length_c   1.000
_cell.angle_alpha   90.00
_cell.angle_beta   90.00
_cell.angle_gamma   90.00
#
_symmetry.space_group_name_H-M   'P 1'
#
loop_
_entity.id
_entity.type
_entity.pdbx_description
1 polymer ?
#
loop_
_entity_poly.entity_id
_entity_poly.type
_entity_poly.pdbx_seq_one_letter_code
_entity_poly.pdbx_strand_id
1 'polypeptide(L)'
;MRNNNVLGLLFSNMHDEGLRELTGIRALGSVPFGGRYRLIDFPLSNMVNAGISKVGVITKSNYQSLMDHIGSGKSWDLSRKNEGLYFLPPFGNTDELYNGRIASLSGIMPFLRNSKEEYVVLSDCHIVGNIDYDRLVEEHIASGADVTIAYKKGAPPADMENVLLWTASDGRVTDMVIRSGGPEESRYGIGLYVMGKEELMRAVDTAVSRHHGSFEWDILLRHVEDKRLYGYCVNEYVSVISSLERYFRANMALLDAEVRNELFVGSRPIYTKVRDCAPALYGLHASVSNSLVADGGDIQGTVRNSIVFRDVKVDRGAVVENCILMQGTLVCADSALNCVITDKNVVIKDDRTLHGFDSYPVFINKGSVV
;
A
#
# COMPACT_ATOMS: atom_id res chain seq x y z
N MET A 1 25.22 -3.62 1.62
CA MET A 1 25.47 -4.83 0.76
C MET A 1 24.24 -5.02 -0.13
N ARG A 2 24.36 -5.54 -1.34
CA ARG A 2 23.16 -5.88 -2.12
C ARG A 2 22.51 -7.11 -1.48
N ASN A 3 21.24 -7.01 -1.05
CA ASN A 3 20.49 -8.11 -0.42
C ASN A 3 20.06 -9.16 -1.46
N ASN A 4 21.03 -9.73 -2.21
CA ASN A 4 20.77 -10.80 -3.18
C ASN A 4 20.31 -12.12 -2.51
N ASN A 5 20.31 -12.19 -1.18
CA ASN A 5 19.92 -13.35 -0.39
C ASN A 5 18.54 -13.19 0.26
N VAL A 6 17.76 -12.21 -0.22
CA VAL A 6 16.44 -11.87 0.31
C VAL A 6 15.40 -11.95 -0.80
N LEU A 7 14.34 -12.69 -0.56
CA LEU A 7 13.15 -12.78 -1.40
C LEU A 7 12.09 -11.78 -0.91
N GLY A 8 11.55 -10.95 -1.79
CA GLY A 8 10.39 -10.09 -1.49
C GLY A 8 9.07 -10.80 -1.78
N LEU A 9 8.11 -10.72 -0.89
CA LEU A 9 6.74 -11.17 -1.11
C LEU A 9 5.76 -10.04 -0.77
N LEU A 10 4.95 -9.65 -1.76
CA LEU A 10 3.95 -8.61 -1.66
C LEU A 10 2.54 -9.21 -1.69
N PHE A 11 1.73 -8.88 -0.68
CA PHE A 11 0.33 -9.29 -0.63
C PHE A 11 -0.55 -8.14 -1.15
N SER A 12 -1.14 -8.34 -2.32
CA SER A 12 -1.88 -7.28 -3.01
C SER A 12 -3.35 -7.15 -2.60
N ASN A 13 -3.90 -8.13 -1.87
CA ASN A 13 -5.32 -8.25 -1.59
C ASN A 13 -5.66 -8.53 -0.10
N MET A 14 -4.74 -8.29 0.85
CA MET A 14 -4.96 -8.71 2.25
C MET A 14 -6.05 -7.91 2.99
N HIS A 15 -6.29 -6.67 2.61
CA HIS A 15 -7.19 -5.74 3.32
C HIS A 15 -8.24 -5.12 2.39
N ASP A 16 -8.66 -5.84 1.35
CA ASP A 16 -9.61 -5.36 0.35
C ASP A 16 -10.98 -5.02 0.96
N GLU A 17 -11.39 -5.71 2.02
CA GLU A 17 -12.72 -5.55 2.62
C GLU A 17 -12.95 -4.18 3.28
N GLY A 18 -11.93 -3.59 3.88
CA GLY A 18 -12.01 -2.26 4.50
C GLY A 18 -12.12 -1.10 3.49
N LEU A 19 -11.90 -1.38 2.20
CA LEU A 19 -11.83 -0.41 1.11
C LEU A 19 -12.69 -0.83 -0.09
N ARG A 20 -13.85 -1.44 0.16
CA ARG A 20 -14.71 -2.02 -0.90
C ARG A 20 -15.06 -1.05 -2.02
N GLU A 21 -15.22 0.24 -1.70
CA GLU A 21 -15.48 1.28 -2.68
C GLU A 21 -14.34 1.36 -3.73
N LEU A 22 -13.10 1.22 -3.29
CA LEU A 22 -11.92 1.30 -4.14
C LEU A 22 -11.49 -0.05 -4.71
N THR A 23 -11.77 -1.16 -4.01
CA THR A 23 -11.26 -2.51 -4.33
C THR A 23 -12.27 -3.40 -5.05
N GLY A 24 -13.54 -3.01 -5.12
CA GLY A 24 -14.59 -3.80 -5.77
C GLY A 24 -14.29 -4.21 -7.23
N ILE A 25 -13.46 -3.43 -7.94
CA ILE A 25 -13.07 -3.68 -9.33
C ILE A 25 -11.56 -3.84 -9.55
N ARG A 26 -10.77 -3.78 -8.48
CA ARG A 26 -9.29 -3.88 -8.53
C ARG A 26 -8.73 -4.37 -7.21
N ALA A 27 -7.56 -5.02 -7.24
CA ALA A 27 -6.79 -5.35 -6.05
C ALA A 27 -6.32 -4.08 -5.32
N LEU A 28 -6.22 -4.13 -3.99
CA LEU A 28 -5.76 -3.02 -3.14
C LEU A 28 -4.43 -2.42 -3.63
N GLY A 29 -3.45 -3.27 -3.96
CA GLY A 29 -2.16 -2.81 -4.48
C GLY A 29 -2.27 -1.95 -5.75
N SER A 30 -3.38 -2.02 -6.51
CA SER A 30 -3.60 -1.23 -7.72
C SER A 30 -4.42 0.04 -7.52
N VAL A 31 -4.83 0.36 -6.28
CA VAL A 31 -5.54 1.60 -5.95
C VAL A 31 -4.64 2.80 -6.23
N PRO A 32 -5.13 3.81 -6.98
CA PRO A 32 -4.36 5.02 -7.28
C PRO A 32 -4.07 5.82 -6.01
N PHE A 33 -2.88 6.46 -5.93
CA PHE A 33 -2.45 7.25 -4.79
C PHE A 33 -1.59 8.45 -5.23
N GLY A 34 -1.74 9.61 -4.58
CA GLY A 34 -0.87 10.77 -4.71
C GLY A 34 -0.76 11.35 -6.14
N GLY A 35 -1.83 11.28 -6.94
CA GLY A 35 -1.90 11.85 -8.29
C GLY A 35 -1.31 10.97 -9.40
N ARG A 36 -0.30 10.13 -9.12
CA ARG A 36 0.41 9.36 -10.15
C ARG A 36 0.79 7.94 -9.77
N TYR A 37 0.84 7.61 -8.47
CA TYR A 37 1.27 6.32 -7.94
C TYR A 37 0.09 5.35 -7.79
N ARG A 38 0.41 4.12 -7.39
CA ARG A 38 -0.50 3.15 -6.82
C ARG A 38 0.07 2.64 -5.51
N LEU A 39 -0.74 2.07 -4.65
CA LEU A 39 -0.30 1.63 -3.31
C LEU A 39 0.87 0.65 -3.37
N ILE A 40 0.91 -0.27 -4.33
CA ILE A 40 2.01 -1.24 -4.48
C ILE A 40 3.36 -0.58 -4.81
N ASP A 41 3.36 0.63 -5.38
CA ASP A 41 4.58 1.30 -5.80
C ASP A 41 5.52 1.56 -4.60
N PHE A 42 4.96 1.79 -3.41
CA PHE A 42 5.72 2.03 -2.19
C PHE A 42 6.47 0.78 -1.71
N PRO A 43 5.83 -0.33 -1.32
CA PRO A 43 6.55 -1.50 -0.84
C PRO A 43 7.44 -2.11 -1.93
N LEU A 44 7.03 -2.08 -3.20
CA LEU A 44 7.86 -2.58 -4.29
C LEU A 44 9.13 -1.74 -4.47
N SER A 45 9.03 -0.41 -4.38
CA SER A 45 10.20 0.48 -4.44
C SER A 45 11.12 0.30 -3.23
N ASN A 46 10.56 0.13 -2.02
CA ASN A 46 11.35 -0.14 -0.82
C ASN A 46 12.15 -1.44 -0.96
N MET A 47 11.56 -2.50 -1.54
CA MET A 47 12.27 -3.75 -1.83
C MET A 47 13.43 -3.53 -2.80
N VAL A 48 13.17 -2.84 -3.90
CA VAL A 48 14.21 -2.59 -4.93
C VAL A 48 15.33 -1.69 -4.40
N ASN A 49 14.98 -0.64 -3.65
CA ASN A 49 15.97 0.25 -3.00
C ASN A 49 16.86 -0.52 -2.00
N ALA A 50 16.33 -1.54 -1.34
CA ALA A 50 17.09 -2.45 -0.48
C ALA A 50 17.90 -3.50 -1.26
N GLY A 51 17.90 -3.47 -2.58
CA GLY A 51 18.64 -4.40 -3.43
C GLY A 51 18.00 -5.78 -3.57
N ILE A 52 16.75 -5.96 -3.16
CA ILE A 52 15.98 -7.19 -3.37
C ILE A 52 15.65 -7.30 -4.85
N SER A 53 16.20 -8.30 -5.52
CA SER A 53 16.13 -8.48 -6.97
C SER A 53 15.09 -9.49 -7.42
N LYS A 54 14.52 -10.27 -6.50
CA LYS A 54 13.46 -11.23 -6.76
C LYS A 54 12.25 -10.94 -5.89
N VAL A 55 11.12 -10.64 -6.54
CA VAL A 55 9.89 -10.24 -5.85
C VAL A 55 8.71 -11.04 -6.38
N GLY A 56 8.00 -11.72 -5.49
CA GLY A 56 6.72 -12.37 -5.77
C GLY A 56 5.55 -11.47 -5.36
N VAL A 57 4.63 -11.20 -6.29
CA VAL A 57 3.38 -10.47 -6.02
C VAL A 57 2.25 -11.47 -5.94
N ILE A 58 1.78 -11.72 -4.73
CA ILE A 58 0.68 -12.63 -4.44
C ILE A 58 -0.63 -11.89 -4.71
N THR A 59 -1.48 -12.49 -5.54
CA THR A 59 -2.75 -11.91 -5.95
C THR A 59 -3.89 -12.88 -5.65
N LYS A 60 -5.10 -12.36 -5.38
CA LYS A 60 -6.31 -13.17 -5.16
C LYS A 60 -7.32 -12.97 -6.29
N SER A 61 -7.89 -11.79 -6.39
CA SER A 61 -8.94 -11.43 -7.34
C SER A 61 -8.68 -10.02 -7.91
N ASN A 62 -9.40 -9.65 -8.95
CA ASN A 62 -9.37 -8.31 -9.56
C ASN A 62 -7.96 -7.77 -9.89
N TYR A 63 -7.02 -8.66 -10.18
CA TYR A 63 -5.59 -8.30 -10.35
C TYR A 63 -5.21 -7.79 -11.74
N GLN A 64 -6.13 -7.77 -12.71
CA GLN A 64 -5.83 -7.30 -14.08
C GLN A 64 -5.22 -5.90 -14.08
N SER A 65 -5.85 -4.97 -13.36
CA SER A 65 -5.35 -3.58 -13.25
C SER A 65 -3.96 -3.51 -12.60
N LEU A 66 -3.64 -4.44 -11.70
CA LEU A 66 -2.32 -4.55 -11.07
C LEU A 66 -1.28 -5.05 -12.09
N MET A 67 -1.59 -6.10 -12.84
CA MET A 67 -0.72 -6.61 -13.91
C MET A 67 -0.45 -5.56 -14.98
N ASP A 68 -1.48 -4.81 -15.41
CA ASP A 68 -1.33 -3.72 -16.39
C ASP A 68 -0.43 -2.60 -15.87
N HIS A 69 -0.44 -2.34 -14.55
CA HIS A 69 0.41 -1.32 -13.95
C HIS A 69 1.87 -1.76 -13.85
N ILE A 70 2.11 -2.91 -13.25
CA ILE A 70 3.48 -3.37 -12.97
C ILE A 70 4.13 -3.89 -14.26
N GLY A 71 3.36 -4.51 -15.16
CA GLY A 71 3.87 -5.13 -16.39
C GLY A 71 4.97 -6.15 -16.10
N SER A 72 6.11 -6.01 -16.78
CA SER A 72 7.30 -6.86 -16.55
C SER A 72 8.18 -6.41 -15.38
N GLY A 73 7.78 -5.40 -14.61
CA GLY A 73 8.62 -4.82 -13.56
C GLY A 73 9.72 -3.88 -14.06
N LYS A 74 9.69 -3.47 -15.34
CA LYS A 74 10.73 -2.64 -15.96
C LYS A 74 10.97 -1.31 -15.22
N SER A 75 9.91 -0.65 -14.74
CA SER A 75 10.02 0.62 -14.01
C SER A 75 10.77 0.47 -12.66
N TRP A 76 10.89 -0.73 -12.13
CA TRP A 76 11.59 -1.07 -10.88
C TRP A 76 12.88 -1.87 -11.12
N ASP A 77 13.38 -1.96 -12.35
CA ASP A 77 14.54 -2.78 -12.74
C ASP A 77 14.39 -4.27 -12.34
N LEU A 78 13.14 -4.77 -12.32
CA LEU A 78 12.80 -6.17 -12.05
C LEU A 78 12.50 -6.98 -13.31
N SER A 79 12.76 -6.46 -14.50
CA SER A 79 12.65 -7.20 -15.77
C SER A 79 13.93 -7.99 -16.04
N ARG A 80 14.16 -9.07 -15.28
CA ARG A 80 15.40 -9.87 -15.31
C ARG A 80 15.12 -11.33 -15.68
N LYS A 81 16.13 -12.02 -16.26
CA LYS A 81 15.98 -13.37 -16.78
C LYS A 81 15.85 -14.45 -15.69
N ASN A 82 16.65 -14.37 -14.61
CA ASN A 82 16.74 -15.41 -13.56
C ASN A 82 16.21 -14.94 -12.19
N GLU A 83 15.92 -13.69 -12.07
CA GLU A 83 15.37 -12.99 -10.91
C GLU A 83 14.23 -12.10 -11.39
N GLY A 84 13.81 -11.09 -10.61
CA GLY A 84 12.85 -10.12 -11.08
C GLY A 84 11.46 -10.32 -10.48
N LEU A 85 10.45 -9.87 -11.20
CA LEU A 85 9.07 -9.86 -10.76
C LEU A 85 8.32 -11.12 -11.16
N TYR A 86 7.66 -11.74 -10.21
CA TYR A 86 6.78 -12.90 -10.42
C TYR A 86 5.37 -12.56 -9.96
N PHE A 87 4.38 -12.75 -10.83
CA PHE A 87 2.98 -12.78 -10.42
C PHE A 87 2.64 -14.17 -9.92
N LEU A 88 2.06 -14.25 -8.73
CA LEU A 88 1.70 -15.49 -8.05
C LEU A 88 0.17 -15.50 -7.84
N PRO A 89 -0.60 -15.81 -8.90
CA PRO A 89 -2.04 -15.95 -8.80
C PRO A 89 -2.42 -17.23 -8.05
N PRO A 90 -3.67 -17.32 -7.56
CA PRO A 90 -4.14 -18.54 -6.90
C PRO A 90 -4.09 -19.74 -7.83
N PHE A 91 -3.60 -20.87 -7.32
CA PHE A 91 -3.65 -22.15 -7.99
C PHE A 91 -4.91 -22.92 -7.58
N GLY A 92 -5.80 -23.20 -8.52
CA GLY A 92 -7.02 -24.00 -8.32
C GLY A 92 -8.32 -23.20 -8.26
N ASN A 93 -9.45 -23.93 -8.25
CA ASN A 93 -10.81 -23.39 -8.43
C ASN A 93 -11.51 -22.99 -7.12
N THR A 94 -10.82 -22.70 -6.02
CA THR A 94 -11.48 -22.47 -4.74
C THR A 94 -11.19 -21.08 -4.20
N ASP A 95 -12.23 -20.25 -4.12
CA ASP A 95 -12.25 -18.98 -3.40
C ASP A 95 -11.88 -19.15 -1.90
N GLU A 96 -12.00 -20.36 -1.36
CA GLU A 96 -11.63 -20.71 0.01
C GLU A 96 -10.12 -20.80 0.24
N LEU A 97 -9.30 -21.08 -0.79
CA LEU A 97 -7.86 -21.34 -0.64
C LEU A 97 -7.02 -20.11 -0.32
N TYR A 98 -7.55 -18.89 -0.47
CA TYR A 98 -6.79 -17.64 -0.26
C TYR A 98 -7.38 -16.75 0.82
N ASN A 99 -8.06 -17.31 1.79
CA ASN A 99 -8.51 -16.57 2.97
C ASN A 99 -7.36 -16.44 3.98
N GLY A 100 -6.62 -15.32 3.88
CA GLY A 100 -5.52 -15.00 4.78
C GLY A 100 -4.13 -15.32 4.23
N ARG A 101 -3.13 -14.91 4.99
CA ARG A 101 -1.71 -14.99 4.62
C ARG A 101 -1.20 -16.42 4.56
N ILE A 102 -1.61 -17.29 5.48
CA ILE A 102 -1.18 -18.71 5.53
C ILE A 102 -1.62 -19.45 4.26
N ALA A 103 -2.90 -19.31 3.88
CA ALA A 103 -3.42 -19.96 2.68
C ALA A 103 -2.71 -19.46 1.40
N SER A 104 -2.46 -18.14 1.32
CA SER A 104 -1.72 -17.55 0.21
C SER A 104 -0.28 -18.07 0.13
N LEU A 105 0.42 -18.18 1.25
CA LEU A 105 1.78 -18.72 1.33
C LEU A 105 1.83 -20.19 0.99
N SER A 106 0.86 -20.98 1.45
CA SER A 106 0.73 -22.40 1.10
C SER A 106 0.59 -22.60 -0.41
N GLY A 107 -0.21 -21.77 -1.07
CA GLY A 107 -0.38 -21.83 -2.54
C GLY A 107 0.89 -21.54 -3.34
N ILE A 108 1.83 -20.78 -2.78
CA ILE A 108 3.10 -20.44 -3.44
C ILE A 108 4.29 -21.28 -2.94
N MET A 109 4.05 -22.35 -2.18
CA MET A 109 5.11 -23.19 -1.62
C MET A 109 6.10 -23.72 -2.68
N PRO A 110 5.70 -24.11 -3.90
CA PRO A 110 6.65 -24.48 -4.96
C PRO A 110 7.58 -23.33 -5.36
N PHE A 111 7.09 -22.08 -5.38
CA PHE A 111 7.91 -20.91 -5.65
C PHE A 111 8.94 -20.67 -4.55
N LEU A 112 8.56 -20.82 -3.28
CA LEU A 112 9.47 -20.71 -2.14
C LEU A 112 10.57 -21.79 -2.18
N ARG A 113 10.20 -23.07 -2.42
CA ARG A 113 11.15 -24.19 -2.51
C ARG A 113 12.17 -24.02 -3.63
N ASN A 114 11.76 -23.45 -4.75
CA ASN A 114 12.63 -23.21 -5.90
C ASN A 114 13.46 -21.91 -5.78
N SER A 115 13.22 -21.11 -4.75
CA SER A 115 13.96 -19.89 -4.48
C SER A 115 15.25 -20.18 -3.72
N LYS A 116 16.33 -19.47 -4.07
CA LYS A 116 17.67 -19.70 -3.50
C LYS A 116 17.93 -18.84 -2.25
N GLU A 117 17.16 -17.80 -2.08
CA GLU A 117 17.27 -16.80 -1.03
C GLU A 117 17.06 -17.46 0.35
N GLU A 118 17.80 -16.99 1.36
CA GLU A 118 17.71 -17.49 2.74
C GLU A 118 16.65 -16.77 3.56
N TYR A 119 16.44 -15.48 3.29
CA TYR A 119 15.49 -14.63 4.01
C TYR A 119 14.32 -14.23 3.13
N VAL A 120 13.22 -13.91 3.78
CA VAL A 120 12.00 -13.42 3.13
C VAL A 120 11.53 -12.14 3.81
N VAL A 121 11.25 -11.11 3.01
CA VAL A 121 10.49 -9.92 3.44
C VAL A 121 9.05 -10.09 2.98
N LEU A 122 8.13 -10.13 3.93
CA LEU A 122 6.68 -10.15 3.71
C LEU A 122 6.14 -8.74 3.90
N SER A 123 5.48 -8.17 2.91
CA SER A 123 4.91 -6.82 3.02
C SER A 123 3.51 -6.75 2.40
N ASP A 124 2.61 -6.05 3.07
CA ASP A 124 1.29 -5.75 2.54
C ASP A 124 1.30 -4.48 1.69
N CYS A 125 0.39 -4.39 0.72
CA CYS A 125 0.27 -3.24 -0.17
C CYS A 125 -0.53 -2.07 0.42
N HIS A 126 -1.07 -2.18 1.64
CA HIS A 126 -1.78 -1.10 2.32
C HIS A 126 -0.85 -0.12 3.05
N ILE A 127 0.47 -0.34 2.97
CA ILE A 127 1.50 0.48 3.61
C ILE A 127 1.97 1.56 2.64
N VAL A 128 1.76 2.82 2.98
CA VAL A 128 2.35 3.97 2.29
C VAL A 128 3.47 4.52 3.15
N GLY A 129 4.71 4.35 2.72
CA GLY A 129 5.91 4.81 3.43
C GLY A 129 7.17 4.55 2.63
N ASN A 130 8.20 5.37 2.84
CA ASN A 130 9.53 5.17 2.30
C ASN A 130 10.42 4.58 3.38
N ILE A 131 10.31 3.27 3.57
CA ILE A 131 10.93 2.53 4.67
C ILE A 131 12.26 1.92 4.21
N ASP A 132 13.25 1.97 5.07
CA ASP A 132 14.56 1.38 4.83
C ASP A 132 14.55 -0.13 5.08
N TYR A 133 14.23 -0.91 4.03
CA TYR A 133 14.18 -2.37 4.12
C TYR A 133 15.59 -2.99 4.21
N ASP A 134 16.63 -2.31 3.73
CA ASP A 134 18.02 -2.77 3.87
C ASP A 134 18.40 -2.83 5.35
N ARG A 135 18.18 -1.73 6.06
CA ARG A 135 18.39 -1.65 7.50
C ARG A 135 17.52 -2.62 8.30
N LEU A 136 16.26 -2.78 7.93
CA LEU A 136 15.35 -3.74 8.55
C LEU A 136 15.89 -5.18 8.46
N VAL A 137 16.40 -5.58 7.29
CA VAL A 137 17.00 -6.90 7.07
C VAL A 137 18.32 -7.05 7.82
N GLU A 138 19.18 -6.02 7.82
CA GLU A 138 20.42 -6.03 8.56
C GLU A 138 20.18 -6.20 10.08
N GLU A 139 19.23 -5.49 10.66
CA GLU A 139 18.86 -5.64 12.07
C GLU A 139 18.24 -7.00 12.38
N HIS A 140 17.44 -7.58 11.46
CA HIS A 140 16.95 -8.95 11.59
C HIS A 140 18.10 -9.96 11.70
N ILE A 141 19.07 -9.89 10.79
CA ILE A 141 20.23 -10.80 10.78
C ILE A 141 21.10 -10.59 12.03
N ALA A 142 21.36 -9.35 12.41
CA ALA A 142 22.20 -9.01 13.56
C ALA A 142 21.58 -9.45 14.90
N SER A 143 20.26 -9.33 15.05
CA SER A 143 19.54 -9.77 16.25
C SER A 143 19.45 -11.30 16.37
N GLY A 144 19.65 -12.03 15.28
CA GLY A 144 19.42 -13.48 15.22
C GLY A 144 17.98 -13.87 15.52
N ALA A 145 17.04 -12.97 15.27
CA ALA A 145 15.62 -13.22 15.49
C ALA A 145 15.06 -14.30 14.56
N ASP A 146 14.04 -15.04 15.00
CA ASP A 146 13.30 -15.94 14.12
C ASP A 146 12.32 -15.16 13.24
N VAL A 147 11.70 -14.11 13.80
CA VAL A 147 10.85 -13.16 13.04
C VAL A 147 11.10 -11.74 13.53
N THR A 148 11.28 -10.80 12.61
CA THR A 148 11.26 -9.37 12.89
C THR A 148 9.95 -8.77 12.41
N ILE A 149 9.30 -8.00 13.30
CA ILE A 149 8.01 -7.33 13.06
C ILE A 149 8.27 -5.84 13.00
N ALA A 150 8.05 -5.22 11.84
CA ALA A 150 8.12 -3.77 11.73
C ALA A 150 6.86 -3.15 12.36
N TYR A 151 7.08 -2.15 13.23
CA TYR A 151 6.00 -1.46 13.93
C TYR A 151 6.15 0.06 13.89
N LYS A 152 5.04 0.75 14.05
CA LYS A 152 4.97 2.20 14.26
C LYS A 152 4.53 2.50 15.68
N LYS A 153 4.99 3.62 16.23
CA LYS A 153 4.46 4.19 17.48
C LYS A 153 3.34 5.17 17.15
N GLY A 154 2.25 5.08 17.89
CA GLY A 154 1.10 5.97 17.72
C GLY A 154 -0.23 5.26 17.92
N ALA A 155 -1.32 5.94 17.57
CA ALA A 155 -2.67 5.37 17.59
C ALA A 155 -2.84 4.35 16.45
N PRO A 156 -3.06 3.05 16.75
CA PRO A 156 -3.33 2.05 15.73
C PRO A 156 -4.66 2.29 15.04
N PRO A 157 -4.84 1.85 13.79
CA PRO A 157 -6.14 1.86 13.12
C PRO A 157 -7.24 1.21 13.96
N ALA A 158 -8.37 1.92 14.15
CA ALA A 158 -9.51 1.38 14.90
C ALA A 158 -10.41 0.47 14.05
N ASP A 159 -10.29 0.58 12.75
CA ASP A 159 -11.10 -0.06 11.72
C ASP A 159 -10.54 -1.41 11.21
N MET A 160 -9.42 -1.87 11.78
CA MET A 160 -8.82 -3.18 11.50
C MET A 160 -8.19 -3.80 12.74
N GLU A 161 -7.94 -5.11 12.71
CA GLU A 161 -7.12 -5.78 13.72
C GLU A 161 -5.66 -5.37 13.57
N ASN A 162 -5.03 -5.07 14.70
CA ASN A 162 -3.63 -4.66 14.77
C ASN A 162 -2.87 -5.57 15.72
N VAL A 163 -1.64 -5.86 15.36
CA VAL A 163 -0.68 -6.52 16.23
C VAL A 163 -0.06 -5.47 17.14
N LEU A 164 -0.42 -5.44 18.41
CA LEU A 164 0.19 -4.56 19.40
C LEU A 164 1.36 -5.28 20.08
N LEU A 165 2.49 -4.58 20.24
CA LEU A 165 3.76 -5.16 20.71
C LEU A 165 4.25 -4.47 21.97
N TRP A 166 4.80 -5.26 22.90
CA TRP A 166 5.68 -4.78 23.97
C TRP A 166 7.09 -5.30 23.71
N THR A 167 8.06 -4.41 23.77
CA THR A 167 9.46 -4.76 23.50
C THR A 167 10.33 -4.39 24.68
N ALA A 168 11.32 -5.21 24.98
CA ALA A 168 12.42 -4.90 25.87
C ALA A 168 13.35 -3.83 25.24
N SER A 169 14.34 -3.38 26.02
CA SER A 169 15.28 -2.35 25.57
C SER A 169 16.18 -2.79 24.42
N ASP A 170 16.39 -4.08 24.24
CA ASP A 170 17.15 -4.69 23.13
C ASP A 170 16.30 -4.93 21.88
N GLY A 171 15.00 -4.57 21.90
CA GLY A 171 14.07 -4.75 20.81
C GLY A 171 13.37 -6.12 20.78
N ARG A 172 13.69 -7.06 21.69
CA ARG A 172 12.99 -8.33 21.78
C ARG A 172 11.52 -8.10 22.16
N VAL A 173 10.60 -8.73 21.44
CA VAL A 173 9.17 -8.71 21.77
C VAL A 173 8.95 -9.58 23.04
N THR A 174 8.39 -8.97 24.07
CA THR A 174 8.11 -9.61 25.35
C THR A 174 6.65 -10.00 25.51
N ASP A 175 5.76 -9.32 24.83
CA ASP A 175 4.33 -9.59 24.80
C ASP A 175 3.68 -9.06 23.54
N MET A 176 2.54 -9.62 23.17
CA MET A 176 1.81 -9.28 21.97
C MET A 176 0.30 -9.46 22.18
N VAL A 177 -0.48 -8.54 21.62
CA VAL A 177 -1.95 -8.64 21.62
C VAL A 177 -2.47 -8.27 20.24
N ILE A 178 -3.48 -8.98 19.77
CA ILE A 178 -4.16 -8.66 18.49
C ILE A 178 -5.56 -8.14 18.81
N ARG A 179 -5.83 -6.88 18.41
CA ARG A 179 -7.11 -6.22 18.62
C ARG A 179 -7.30 -5.03 17.68
N SER A 180 -8.54 -4.60 17.49
CA SER A 180 -8.86 -3.35 16.79
C SER A 180 -8.58 -2.14 17.69
N GLY A 181 -7.94 -1.12 17.13
CA GLY A 181 -7.57 0.10 17.85
C GLY A 181 -6.60 -0.13 19.01
N GLY A 182 -6.35 0.91 19.78
CA GLY A 182 -5.48 0.89 20.96
C GLY A 182 -5.15 2.31 21.46
N PRO A 183 -4.40 2.42 22.58
CA PRO A 183 -3.91 3.69 23.09
C PRO A 183 -3.05 4.45 22.07
N GLU A 184 -2.98 5.77 22.20
CA GLU A 184 -2.19 6.66 21.32
C GLU A 184 -0.68 6.36 21.35
N GLU A 185 -0.17 5.79 22.43
CA GLU A 185 1.24 5.43 22.58
C GLU A 185 1.55 3.96 22.25
N SER A 186 0.64 3.28 21.55
CA SER A 186 0.83 1.88 21.18
C SER A 186 1.99 1.70 20.20
N ARG A 187 2.59 0.51 20.24
CA ARG A 187 3.48 -0.02 19.19
C ARG A 187 2.66 -1.00 18.37
N TYR A 188 2.31 -0.64 17.16
CA TYR A 188 1.47 -1.50 16.31
C TYR A 188 2.20 -1.94 15.04
N GLY A 189 2.11 -3.23 14.75
CA GLY A 189 2.66 -3.83 13.53
C GLY A 189 1.99 -3.25 12.28
N ILE A 190 2.78 -3.00 11.27
CA ILE A 190 2.32 -2.38 10.02
C ILE A 190 2.11 -3.37 8.88
N GLY A 191 2.19 -4.69 9.12
CA GLY A 191 2.06 -5.71 8.07
C GLY A 191 3.35 -5.93 7.28
N LEU A 192 4.50 -5.64 7.89
CA LEU A 192 5.83 -5.84 7.31
C LEU A 192 6.66 -6.73 8.24
N TYR A 193 7.14 -7.87 7.69
CA TYR A 193 7.85 -8.89 8.46
C TYR A 193 9.11 -9.34 7.73
N VAL A 194 10.15 -9.74 8.49
CA VAL A 194 11.34 -10.43 7.98
C VAL A 194 11.53 -11.73 8.74
N MET A 195 11.84 -12.80 8.03
CA MET A 195 12.14 -14.09 8.63
C MET A 195 12.97 -15.00 7.69
N GLY A 196 13.55 -16.06 8.25
CA GLY A 196 14.20 -17.08 7.44
C GLY A 196 13.19 -17.83 6.55
N LYS A 197 13.55 -18.07 5.29
CA LYS A 197 12.67 -18.76 4.32
C LYS A 197 12.28 -20.19 4.79
N GLU A 198 13.25 -20.95 5.26
CA GLU A 198 13.01 -22.32 5.77
C GLU A 198 12.08 -22.32 6.98
N GLU A 199 12.22 -21.30 7.87
CA GLU A 199 11.35 -21.14 9.01
C GLU A 199 9.93 -20.78 8.58
N LEU A 200 9.78 -19.87 7.60
CA LEU A 200 8.49 -19.54 7.00
C LEU A 200 7.80 -20.78 6.42
N MET A 201 8.51 -21.59 5.64
CA MET A 201 7.96 -22.79 5.03
C MET A 201 7.49 -23.79 6.09
N ARG A 202 8.31 -24.05 7.12
CA ARG A 202 7.93 -24.95 8.24
C ARG A 202 6.72 -24.43 9.00
N ALA A 203 6.68 -23.13 9.30
CA ALA A 203 5.56 -22.51 9.98
C ALA A 203 4.26 -22.63 9.20
N VAL A 204 4.30 -22.40 7.89
CA VAL A 204 3.14 -22.52 7.00
C VAL A 204 2.69 -23.99 6.88
N ASP A 205 3.59 -24.94 6.64
CA ASP A 205 3.24 -26.37 6.57
C ASP A 205 2.61 -26.86 7.89
N THR A 206 3.14 -26.43 9.03
CA THR A 206 2.59 -26.75 10.36
C THR A 206 1.19 -26.12 10.55
N ALA A 207 1.02 -24.86 10.18
CA ALA A 207 -0.25 -24.16 10.30
C ALA A 207 -1.35 -24.81 9.44
N VAL A 208 -1.02 -25.16 8.18
CA VAL A 208 -1.96 -25.86 7.28
C VAL A 208 -2.35 -27.23 7.82
N SER A 209 -1.39 -28.01 8.32
CA SER A 209 -1.68 -29.35 8.90
C SER A 209 -2.58 -29.30 10.14
N ARG A 210 -2.62 -28.16 10.83
CA ARG A 210 -3.45 -27.92 12.02
C ARG A 210 -4.72 -27.12 11.73
N HIS A 211 -5.02 -26.83 10.48
CA HIS A 211 -6.15 -25.96 10.04
C HIS A 211 -6.11 -24.55 10.66
N HIS A 212 -4.93 -24.01 10.89
CA HIS A 212 -4.73 -22.64 11.33
C HIS A 212 -4.91 -21.68 10.15
N GLY A 213 -5.51 -20.48 10.38
CA GLY A 213 -5.86 -19.54 9.35
C GLY A 213 -5.13 -18.19 9.40
N SER A 214 -4.72 -17.75 10.60
CA SER A 214 -4.11 -16.44 10.80
C SER A 214 -2.61 -16.52 11.06
N PHE A 215 -1.85 -15.81 10.25
CA PHE A 215 -0.41 -15.68 10.43
C PHE A 215 -0.08 -15.00 11.77
N GLU A 216 -0.81 -13.95 12.09
CA GLU A 216 -0.60 -13.15 13.28
C GLU A 216 -0.97 -13.92 14.57
N TRP A 217 -2.11 -14.60 14.57
CA TRP A 217 -2.57 -15.40 15.73
C TRP A 217 -1.79 -16.69 15.90
N ASP A 218 -1.61 -17.44 14.79
CA ASP A 218 -1.17 -18.82 14.85
C ASP A 218 0.35 -18.99 14.73
N ILE A 219 1.04 -18.06 14.04
CA ILE A 219 2.49 -18.11 13.84
C ILE A 219 3.23 -17.15 14.77
N LEU A 220 2.67 -15.96 15.05
CA LEU A 220 3.33 -14.97 15.90
C LEU A 220 2.89 -15.07 17.36
N LEU A 221 1.61 -14.79 17.65
CA LEU A 221 1.12 -14.66 19.03
C LEU A 221 1.27 -15.97 19.83
N ARG A 222 0.93 -17.11 19.24
CA ARG A 222 1.07 -18.42 19.92
C ARG A 222 2.50 -18.78 20.27
N HIS A 223 3.46 -18.18 19.62
CA HIS A 223 4.88 -18.49 19.77
C HIS A 223 5.70 -17.32 20.33
N VAL A 224 5.06 -16.33 20.95
CA VAL A 224 5.74 -15.18 21.54
C VAL A 224 6.75 -15.57 22.63
N GLU A 225 6.48 -16.65 23.37
CA GLU A 225 7.37 -17.17 24.43
C GLU A 225 8.46 -18.09 23.87
N ASP A 226 8.16 -18.87 22.81
CA ASP A 226 9.05 -19.91 22.29
C ASP A 226 10.02 -19.39 21.23
N LYS A 227 9.63 -18.36 20.45
CA LYS A 227 10.42 -17.78 19.37
C LYS A 227 11.07 -16.46 19.78
N ARG A 228 12.20 -16.18 19.15
CA ARG A 228 12.85 -14.87 19.26
C ARG A 228 12.19 -13.90 18.30
N LEU A 229 11.11 -13.26 18.76
CA LEU A 229 10.47 -12.19 18.02
C LEU A 229 11.16 -10.87 18.32
N TYR A 230 11.45 -10.09 17.29
CA TYR A 230 12.10 -8.78 17.38
C TYR A 230 11.21 -7.70 16.79
N GLY A 231 11.14 -6.54 17.43
CA GLY A 231 10.38 -5.39 16.97
C GLY A 231 11.30 -4.34 16.33
N TYR A 232 11.11 -4.05 15.06
CA TYR A 232 11.79 -2.97 14.35
C TYR A 232 10.93 -1.71 14.33
N CYS A 233 11.40 -0.63 14.96
CA CYS A 233 10.67 0.65 14.99
C CYS A 233 10.88 1.43 13.69
N VAL A 234 9.82 1.65 12.94
CA VAL A 234 9.83 2.53 11.77
C VAL A 234 9.62 3.97 12.23
N ASN A 235 10.64 4.80 12.06
CA ASN A 235 10.60 6.21 12.47
C ASN A 235 10.08 7.13 11.36
N GLU A 236 10.27 6.74 10.10
CA GLU A 236 9.83 7.46 8.90
C GLU A 236 8.31 7.61 8.86
N TYR A 237 7.81 8.54 8.04
CA TYR A 237 6.38 8.65 7.80
C TYR A 237 5.83 7.35 7.23
N VAL A 238 4.79 6.82 7.89
CA VAL A 238 4.04 5.65 7.43
C VAL A 238 2.56 5.89 7.64
N SER A 239 1.77 5.63 6.62
CA SER A 239 0.32 5.55 6.69
C SER A 239 -0.16 4.15 6.34
N VAL A 240 -1.00 3.58 7.19
CA VAL A 240 -1.67 2.28 6.99
C VAL A 240 -3.06 2.57 6.44
N ILE A 241 -3.32 2.09 5.22
CA ILE A 241 -4.57 2.34 4.49
C ILE A 241 -5.56 1.20 4.76
N SER A 242 -6.44 1.38 5.72
CA SER A 242 -7.42 0.37 6.17
C SER A 242 -8.86 0.73 5.83
N SER A 243 -9.14 2.01 5.53
CA SER A 243 -10.48 2.50 5.21
C SER A 243 -10.44 3.65 4.21
N LEU A 244 -11.62 4.01 3.66
CA LEU A 244 -11.76 5.15 2.74
C LEU A 244 -11.35 6.46 3.40
N GLU A 245 -11.68 6.65 4.68
CA GLU A 245 -11.24 7.82 5.47
C GLU A 245 -9.71 7.89 5.56
N ARG A 246 -9.04 6.78 5.91
CA ARG A 246 -7.58 6.74 6.00
C ARG A 246 -6.92 6.92 4.64
N TYR A 247 -7.50 6.38 3.58
CA TYR A 247 -7.06 6.62 2.21
C TYR A 247 -7.15 8.12 1.86
N PHE A 248 -8.27 8.77 2.21
CA PHE A 248 -8.47 10.20 2.00
C PHE A 248 -7.41 11.01 2.75
N ARG A 249 -7.29 10.79 4.07
CA ARG A 249 -6.32 11.49 4.92
C ARG A 249 -4.87 11.30 4.47
N ALA A 250 -4.49 10.08 4.07
CA ALA A 250 -3.14 9.80 3.59
C ALA A 250 -2.82 10.54 2.27
N ASN A 251 -3.79 10.67 1.36
CA ASN A 251 -3.62 11.49 0.16
C ASN A 251 -3.52 12.98 0.52
N MET A 252 -4.39 13.50 1.41
CA MET A 252 -4.35 14.91 1.83
C MET A 252 -3.06 15.25 2.58
N ALA A 253 -2.49 14.31 3.34
CA ALA A 253 -1.20 14.49 3.99
C ALA A 253 -0.06 14.79 3.01
N LEU A 254 -0.17 14.39 1.74
CA LEU A 254 0.80 14.76 0.70
C LEU A 254 0.82 16.26 0.38
N LEU A 255 -0.17 17.03 0.80
CA LEU A 255 -0.17 18.48 0.66
C LEU A 255 0.79 19.16 1.65
N ASP A 256 1.20 18.45 2.71
CA ASP A 256 2.27 18.86 3.60
C ASP A 256 3.64 18.61 2.97
N ALA A 257 4.51 19.61 2.99
CA ALA A 257 5.86 19.51 2.44
C ALA A 257 6.75 18.55 3.23
N GLU A 258 6.59 18.46 4.57
CA GLU A 258 7.36 17.55 5.42
C GLU A 258 7.05 16.09 5.07
N VAL A 259 5.77 15.73 4.94
CA VAL A 259 5.33 14.40 4.52
C VAL A 259 5.87 14.04 3.14
N ARG A 260 5.81 14.97 2.18
CA ARG A 260 6.40 14.73 0.84
C ARG A 260 7.90 14.50 0.89
N ASN A 261 8.62 15.27 1.69
CA ASN A 261 10.06 15.15 1.83
C ASN A 261 10.47 13.82 2.46
N GLU A 262 9.68 13.28 3.40
CA GLU A 262 9.92 11.95 3.97
C GLU A 262 9.57 10.82 2.99
N LEU A 263 8.49 10.95 2.23
CA LEU A 263 8.05 9.92 1.28
C LEU A 263 8.90 9.87 0.01
N PHE A 264 9.35 11.03 -0.50
CA PHE A 264 10.03 11.12 -1.79
C PHE A 264 11.50 11.50 -1.63
N VAL A 265 12.22 10.72 -0.81
CA VAL A 265 13.64 10.88 -0.56
C VAL A 265 14.46 10.57 -1.81
N GLY A 266 15.34 11.51 -2.23
CA GLY A 266 16.11 11.35 -3.47
C GLY A 266 17.06 10.15 -3.50
N SER A 267 17.57 9.71 -2.33
CA SER A 267 18.43 8.53 -2.22
C SER A 267 17.67 7.20 -2.28
N ARG A 268 16.35 7.20 -2.00
CA ARG A 268 15.44 6.04 -2.07
C ARG A 268 14.18 6.43 -2.84
N PRO A 269 14.24 6.54 -4.18
CA PRO A 269 13.11 7.00 -4.99
C PRO A 269 11.95 6.00 -4.96
N ILE A 270 10.73 6.53 -4.94
CA ILE A 270 9.53 5.72 -5.18
C ILE A 270 9.28 5.66 -6.68
N TYR A 271 9.49 4.49 -7.26
CA TYR A 271 9.27 4.23 -8.69
C TYR A 271 7.79 4.01 -8.98
N THR A 272 7.39 4.30 -10.20
CA THR A 272 6.04 4.03 -10.71
C THR A 272 6.10 3.82 -12.22
N LYS A 273 5.02 3.32 -12.80
CA LYS A 273 4.90 3.20 -14.26
C LYS A 273 4.98 4.56 -14.92
N VAL A 274 5.99 4.74 -15.77
CA VAL A 274 6.12 5.95 -16.60
C VAL A 274 5.01 5.97 -17.66
N ARG A 275 4.40 7.12 -17.84
CA ARG A 275 3.44 7.42 -18.93
C ARG A 275 3.83 8.73 -19.59
N ASP A 276 3.79 8.74 -20.89
CA ASP A 276 4.00 9.94 -21.71
C ASP A 276 2.67 10.69 -21.80
N CYS A 277 2.51 11.71 -20.98
CA CYS A 277 1.37 12.62 -20.99
C CYS A 277 1.88 14.06 -21.23
N ALA A 278 1.02 14.92 -21.80
CA ALA A 278 1.32 16.35 -21.89
C ALA A 278 1.39 16.96 -20.47
N PRO A 279 2.14 18.06 -20.28
CA PRO A 279 2.07 18.83 -19.03
C PRO A 279 0.64 19.31 -18.74
N ALA A 280 0.36 19.62 -17.45
CA ALA A 280 -0.91 20.21 -17.07
C ALA A 280 -1.09 21.61 -17.69
N LEU A 281 -2.29 21.91 -18.18
CA LEU A 281 -2.70 23.19 -18.72
C LEU A 281 -3.53 23.96 -17.68
N TYR A 282 -3.21 25.24 -17.51
CA TYR A 282 -3.97 26.15 -16.66
C TYR A 282 -4.53 27.27 -17.51
N GLY A 283 -5.86 27.42 -17.52
CA GLY A 283 -6.55 28.45 -18.28
C GLY A 283 -6.42 29.83 -17.62
N LEU A 284 -6.86 30.86 -18.33
CA LEU A 284 -6.77 32.28 -17.91
C LEU A 284 -7.53 32.57 -16.60
N HIS A 285 -8.55 31.77 -16.29
CA HIS A 285 -9.39 31.93 -15.09
C HIS A 285 -9.10 30.85 -14.04
N ALA A 286 -8.09 30.01 -14.26
CA ALA A 286 -7.70 28.98 -13.31
C ALA A 286 -7.15 29.60 -12.02
N SER A 287 -7.61 29.09 -10.87
CA SER A 287 -7.08 29.43 -9.56
C SER A 287 -6.71 28.14 -8.83
N VAL A 288 -5.41 27.86 -8.71
CA VAL A 288 -4.92 26.63 -8.08
C VAL A 288 -4.07 26.97 -6.87
N SER A 289 -4.41 26.41 -5.71
CA SER A 289 -3.66 26.61 -4.47
C SER A 289 -3.57 25.32 -3.65
N ASN A 290 -2.42 25.10 -2.99
CA ASN A 290 -2.14 23.96 -2.12
C ASN A 290 -2.65 22.62 -2.71
N SER A 291 -2.32 22.33 -3.98
CA SER A 291 -2.85 21.15 -4.69
C SER A 291 -1.75 20.45 -5.48
N LEU A 292 -1.85 19.13 -5.62
CA LEU A 292 -1.00 18.35 -6.49
C LEU A 292 -1.77 18.03 -7.78
N VAL A 293 -1.28 18.53 -8.90
CA VAL A 293 -1.90 18.31 -10.22
C VAL A 293 -0.96 17.49 -11.09
N ALA A 294 -1.43 16.33 -11.54
CA ALA A 294 -0.66 15.45 -12.40
C ALA A 294 -0.73 15.86 -13.89
N ASP A 295 0.11 15.21 -14.70
CA ASP A 295 0.22 15.43 -16.15
C ASP A 295 -1.13 15.29 -16.88
N GLY A 296 -1.33 16.00 -17.99
CA GLY A 296 -2.54 15.94 -18.81
C GLY A 296 -3.76 16.65 -18.21
N GLY A 297 -3.64 17.26 -17.03
CA GLY A 297 -4.72 18.04 -16.43
C GLY A 297 -5.05 19.29 -17.23
N ASP A 298 -6.35 19.61 -17.38
CA ASP A 298 -6.85 20.86 -17.98
C ASP A 298 -7.71 21.59 -16.93
N ILE A 299 -7.14 22.61 -16.31
CA ILE A 299 -7.75 23.33 -15.19
C ILE A 299 -8.18 24.72 -15.67
N GLN A 300 -9.48 24.95 -15.77
CA GLN A 300 -10.09 26.23 -16.14
C GLN A 300 -10.81 26.90 -14.96
N GLY A 301 -11.11 26.12 -13.90
CA GLY A 301 -11.82 26.54 -12.70
C GLY A 301 -10.91 26.72 -11.48
N THR A 302 -11.48 26.55 -10.28
CA THR A 302 -10.78 26.70 -9.00
C THR A 302 -10.48 25.33 -8.40
N VAL A 303 -9.23 25.10 -8.00
CA VAL A 303 -8.80 23.86 -7.30
C VAL A 303 -8.00 24.24 -6.04
N ARG A 304 -8.46 23.79 -4.87
CA ARG A 304 -7.82 24.07 -3.58
C ARG A 304 -7.69 22.79 -2.76
N ASN A 305 -6.57 22.66 -2.03
CA ASN A 305 -6.31 21.54 -1.12
C ASN A 305 -6.68 20.17 -1.72
N SER A 306 -6.29 19.89 -2.98
CA SER A 306 -6.80 18.74 -3.71
C SER A 306 -5.70 17.96 -4.39
N ILE A 307 -5.96 16.66 -4.60
CA ILE A 307 -5.10 15.75 -5.37
C ILE A 307 -5.78 15.46 -6.70
N VAL A 308 -5.20 15.95 -7.78
CA VAL A 308 -5.73 15.83 -9.13
C VAL A 308 -4.85 14.89 -9.95
N PHE A 309 -5.40 13.75 -10.35
CA PHE A 309 -4.71 12.75 -11.15
C PHE A 309 -4.63 13.16 -12.63
N ARG A 310 -4.01 12.28 -13.43
CA ARG A 310 -3.80 12.52 -14.87
C ARG A 310 -5.11 12.71 -15.64
N ASP A 311 -5.06 13.51 -16.69
CA ASP A 311 -6.17 13.70 -17.65
C ASP A 311 -7.47 14.17 -17.00
N VAL A 312 -7.41 14.83 -15.83
CA VAL A 312 -8.58 15.44 -15.18
C VAL A 312 -8.85 16.79 -15.80
N LYS A 313 -10.13 17.08 -16.04
CA LYS A 313 -10.59 18.38 -16.52
C LYS A 313 -11.49 19.04 -15.48
N VAL A 314 -11.23 20.31 -15.22
CA VAL A 314 -12.05 21.16 -14.34
C VAL A 314 -12.46 22.38 -15.14
N ASP A 315 -13.73 22.44 -15.53
CA ASP A 315 -14.26 23.47 -16.40
C ASP A 315 -14.41 24.81 -15.68
N ARG A 316 -14.69 25.85 -16.45
CA ARG A 316 -14.82 27.23 -15.96
C ARG A 316 -15.97 27.35 -14.94
N GLY A 317 -15.74 28.11 -13.88
CA GLY A 317 -16.70 28.28 -12.79
C GLY A 317 -16.75 27.14 -11.79
N ALA A 318 -16.23 25.96 -12.13
CA ALA A 318 -16.18 24.84 -11.21
C ALA A 318 -15.22 25.11 -10.03
N VAL A 319 -15.62 24.67 -8.83
CA VAL A 319 -14.87 24.81 -7.57
C VAL A 319 -14.64 23.42 -6.99
N VAL A 320 -13.36 23.04 -6.83
CA VAL A 320 -12.92 21.76 -6.28
C VAL A 320 -12.09 22.02 -5.03
N GLU A 321 -12.57 21.61 -3.87
CA GLU A 321 -11.90 21.81 -2.59
C GLU A 321 -11.81 20.50 -1.80
N ASN A 322 -10.65 20.24 -1.20
CA ASN A 322 -10.42 19.04 -0.38
C ASN A 322 -10.82 17.74 -1.11
N CYS A 323 -10.48 17.60 -2.39
CA CYS A 323 -10.93 16.49 -3.22
C CYS A 323 -9.79 15.63 -3.72
N ILE A 324 -10.12 14.37 -4.04
CA ILE A 324 -9.26 13.45 -4.78
C ILE A 324 -9.96 13.11 -6.09
N LEU A 325 -9.47 13.66 -7.20
CA LEU A 325 -10.02 13.43 -8.52
C LEU A 325 -9.13 12.42 -9.27
N MET A 326 -9.61 11.18 -9.47
CA MET A 326 -8.85 10.17 -10.19
C MET A 326 -8.89 10.39 -11.70
N GLN A 327 -8.01 9.70 -12.41
CA GLN A 327 -7.73 9.82 -13.81
C GLN A 327 -8.97 9.92 -14.70
N GLY A 328 -8.98 10.91 -15.61
CA GLY A 328 -10.03 11.08 -16.60
C GLY A 328 -11.35 11.62 -16.04
N THR A 329 -11.36 12.13 -14.80
CA THR A 329 -12.54 12.81 -14.25
C THR A 329 -12.76 14.13 -14.97
N LEU A 330 -14.02 14.40 -15.33
CA LEU A 330 -14.50 15.68 -15.85
C LEU A 330 -15.42 16.34 -14.83
N VAL A 331 -15.06 17.52 -14.38
CA VAL A 331 -15.90 18.40 -13.54
C VAL A 331 -16.38 19.53 -14.45
N CYS A 332 -17.67 19.49 -14.83
CA CYS A 332 -18.27 20.45 -15.74
C CYS A 332 -18.51 21.81 -15.05
N ALA A 333 -18.94 22.79 -15.83
CA ALA A 333 -19.03 24.19 -15.44
C ALA A 333 -19.92 24.40 -14.19
N ASP A 334 -19.55 25.41 -13.38
CA ASP A 334 -20.31 25.90 -12.23
C ASP A 334 -20.63 24.85 -11.16
N SER A 335 -19.91 23.72 -11.17
CA SER A 335 -20.05 22.65 -10.16
C SER A 335 -19.20 22.95 -8.91
N ALA A 336 -19.67 22.53 -7.74
CA ALA A 336 -18.97 22.68 -6.47
C ALA A 336 -18.74 21.33 -5.77
N LEU A 337 -17.49 20.96 -5.54
CA LEU A 337 -17.09 19.71 -4.90
C LEU A 337 -16.30 20.01 -3.63
N ASN A 338 -16.66 19.38 -2.50
CA ASN A 338 -15.90 19.45 -1.26
C ASN A 338 -15.87 18.07 -0.58
N CYS A 339 -14.68 17.63 -0.16
CA CYS A 339 -14.45 16.31 0.43
C CYS A 339 -15.02 15.16 -0.42
N VAL A 340 -14.69 15.16 -1.73
CA VAL A 340 -15.16 14.17 -2.71
C VAL A 340 -13.98 13.35 -3.23
N ILE A 341 -14.17 12.06 -3.34
CA ILE A 341 -13.26 11.14 -4.05
C ILE A 341 -13.97 10.66 -5.30
N THR A 342 -13.49 11.00 -6.48
CA THR A 342 -13.97 10.39 -7.72
C THR A 342 -13.04 9.26 -8.14
N ASP A 343 -13.59 8.12 -8.53
CA ASP A 343 -12.85 7.09 -9.25
C ASP A 343 -12.62 7.51 -10.71
N LYS A 344 -12.02 6.66 -11.53
CA LYS A 344 -11.63 6.98 -12.92
C LYS A 344 -12.81 7.23 -13.85
N ASN A 345 -12.65 8.17 -14.77
CA ASN A 345 -13.61 8.47 -15.82
C ASN A 345 -15.01 8.85 -15.29
N VAL A 346 -15.06 9.56 -14.18
CA VAL A 346 -16.30 10.14 -13.63
C VAL A 346 -16.61 11.44 -14.34
N VAL A 347 -17.89 11.70 -14.59
CA VAL A 347 -18.39 12.98 -15.12
C VAL A 347 -19.31 13.61 -14.09
N ILE A 348 -18.94 14.79 -13.61
CA ILE A 348 -19.80 15.66 -12.81
C ILE A 348 -20.40 16.66 -13.76
N LYS A 349 -21.74 16.64 -13.91
CA LYS A 349 -22.47 17.56 -14.80
C LYS A 349 -22.46 18.99 -14.28
N ASP A 350 -22.86 19.92 -15.13
CA ASP A 350 -22.97 21.34 -14.78
C ASP A 350 -23.88 21.56 -13.55
N ASP A 351 -23.59 22.62 -12.79
CA ASP A 351 -24.38 23.08 -11.63
C ASP A 351 -24.56 22.03 -10.52
N ARG A 352 -23.67 21.03 -10.40
CA ARG A 352 -23.73 20.01 -9.33
C ARG A 352 -22.98 20.46 -8.09
N THR A 353 -23.63 20.29 -6.94
CA THR A 353 -22.98 20.50 -5.62
C THR A 353 -22.91 19.18 -4.88
N LEU A 354 -21.68 18.77 -4.53
CA LEU A 354 -21.41 17.57 -3.76
C LEU A 354 -20.55 17.93 -2.55
N HIS A 355 -21.00 17.57 -1.35
CA HIS A 355 -20.33 17.90 -0.11
C HIS A 355 -20.23 16.67 0.80
N GLY A 356 -19.00 16.26 1.12
CA GLY A 356 -18.67 15.26 2.12
C GLY A 356 -18.02 15.90 3.35
N PHE A 357 -17.43 15.06 4.22
CA PHE A 357 -16.65 15.45 5.39
C PHE A 357 -15.32 14.71 5.39
N ASP A 358 -14.31 15.21 6.06
CA ASP A 358 -12.99 14.56 6.18
C ASP A 358 -13.09 13.14 6.78
N SER A 359 -14.00 12.95 7.73
CA SER A 359 -14.27 11.65 8.34
C SER A 359 -15.19 10.75 7.49
N TYR A 360 -15.87 11.30 6.50
CA TYR A 360 -16.79 10.59 5.62
C TYR A 360 -16.83 11.25 4.22
N PRO A 361 -15.78 11.09 3.42
CA PRO A 361 -15.77 11.64 2.07
C PRO A 361 -16.79 10.97 1.18
N VAL A 362 -17.40 11.74 0.27
CA VAL A 362 -18.30 11.19 -0.75
C VAL A 362 -17.47 10.46 -1.80
N PHE A 363 -17.75 9.17 -2.02
CA PHE A 363 -17.10 8.39 -3.05
C PHE A 363 -18.00 8.21 -4.28
N ILE A 364 -17.44 8.42 -5.46
CA ILE A 364 -18.15 8.27 -6.74
C ILE A 364 -17.46 7.17 -7.56
N ASN A 365 -18.23 6.14 -7.90
CA ASN A 365 -17.76 4.97 -8.60
C ASN A 365 -17.24 5.29 -10.02
N LYS A 366 -16.32 4.45 -10.50
CA LYS A 366 -15.73 4.53 -11.83
C LYS A 366 -16.77 4.62 -12.92
N GLY A 367 -16.61 5.59 -13.86
CA GLY A 367 -17.45 5.77 -15.03
C GLY A 367 -18.86 6.31 -14.73
N SER A 368 -19.13 6.72 -13.48
CA SER A 368 -20.41 7.33 -13.13
C SER A 368 -20.58 8.71 -13.75
N VAL A 369 -21.82 9.04 -14.02
CA VAL A 369 -22.24 10.38 -14.47
C VAL A 369 -23.23 10.92 -13.42
N VAL A 370 -22.89 12.01 -12.78
CA VAL A 370 -23.63 12.59 -11.65
C VAL A 370 -24.22 13.94 -12.02
#